data_e863184b4fa968960cc5a5593fa62680
#
_entry.id   e863184b4fa968960cc5a5593fa62680
#
_cell.length_a   1.000
_cell.length_b   1.000
_cell.length_c   1.000
_cell.angle_alpha   90.00
_cell.angle_beta   90.00
_cell.angle_gamma   90.00
#
_symmetry.space_group_name_H-M   'P 1'
#
loop_
_entity.id
_entity.type
_entity.pdbx_description
1 polymer ?
#
loop_
_entity_poly.entity_id
_entity_poly.type
_entity_poly.pdbx_seq_one_letter_code
_entity_poly.pdbx_strand_id
1 'polypeptide(L)'
;TTEGNFGFQGLALDAYLDNEIRFWVRGQEIAGMTQVIEDKPVYKNIWISDVEKDQFTVYIGKYLRTFTAEGRLVSQAEKKKDELKSCVADLHMEKGKLKKVTVKKERVRGKVLAVTDDSIELEGYGCVPLDDNFHVYKAYGDFQVLGKGSILVGYDLQEFVAADGKLSAAILEQPLDAETIRVLIMDNGFKQIFHDTIELTANCDGEMIYEKENGDHESSSFKKGDTFTFEATDKKLEKGRMTLKPEDGEGIIVTSLERGQGQPVYSGSMEVKAEEGGLV
;
A
#
# COMPACT_ATOMS: atom_id res chain seq x y z
N THR A 1 17.30 3.87 11.97
CA THR A 1 17.40 5.06 11.09
C THR A 1 16.34 6.05 11.52
N THR A 2 16.73 7.28 11.77
CA THR A 2 15.77 8.33 12.12
C THR A 2 15.53 9.15 10.87
N GLU A 3 14.33 9.11 10.34
CA GLU A 3 13.90 10.07 9.33
C GLU A 3 13.55 11.38 10.01
N GLY A 4 14.12 12.49 9.58
CA GLY A 4 13.84 13.80 10.15
C GLY A 4 14.64 14.90 9.49
N ASN A 5 14.13 16.11 9.62
CA ASN A 5 14.85 17.32 9.24
C ASN A 5 15.61 17.83 10.46
N PHE A 6 16.93 17.81 10.39
CA PHE A 6 17.80 18.34 11.44
C PHE A 6 18.51 19.58 10.92
N GLY A 7 18.50 20.64 11.73
CA GLY A 7 19.37 21.79 11.51
C GLY A 7 20.83 21.43 11.80
N PHE A 8 21.76 22.14 11.18
CA PHE A 8 23.18 22.07 11.53
C PHE A 8 23.84 23.42 11.29
N GLN A 9 24.75 23.79 12.17
CA GLN A 9 25.55 25.01 12.05
C GLN A 9 27.01 24.68 12.20
N GLY A 10 27.83 25.18 11.29
CA GLY A 10 29.29 25.05 11.36
C GLY A 10 29.84 23.64 11.11
N LEU A 11 29.02 22.70 10.64
CA LEU A 11 29.46 21.36 10.27
C LEU A 11 29.51 21.21 8.75
N ALA A 12 30.68 20.83 8.21
CA ALA A 12 30.84 20.54 6.77
C ALA A 12 30.33 19.12 6.48
N LEU A 13 29.01 18.94 6.39
CA LEU A 13 28.40 17.62 6.15
C LEU A 13 28.45 17.20 4.68
N ASP A 14 28.73 18.12 3.75
CA ASP A 14 28.77 17.83 2.30
C ASP A 14 29.80 16.75 1.96
N ALA A 15 30.91 16.67 2.72
CA ALA A 15 31.94 15.66 2.54
C ALA A 15 31.46 14.24 2.86
N TYR A 16 30.32 14.11 3.55
CA TYR A 16 29.75 12.84 3.99
C TYR A 16 28.47 12.49 3.28
N LEU A 17 28.11 13.22 2.22
CA LEU A 17 26.99 12.85 1.37
C LEU A 17 27.18 11.40 0.87
N ASP A 18 26.10 10.65 0.86
CA ASP A 18 26.07 9.25 0.43
C ASP A 18 26.94 8.32 1.31
N ASN A 19 27.16 8.68 2.57
CA ASN A 19 27.73 7.82 3.58
C ASN A 19 26.72 7.59 4.70
N GLU A 20 26.75 6.42 5.31
CA GLU A 20 26.10 6.21 6.60
C GLU A 20 27.00 6.77 7.69
N ILE A 21 26.47 7.76 8.42
CA ILE A 21 27.23 8.44 9.48
C ILE A 21 26.51 8.34 10.83
N ARG A 22 27.28 8.34 11.90
CA ARG A 22 26.76 8.51 13.26
C ARG A 22 27.00 9.94 13.73
N PHE A 23 25.97 10.59 14.21
CA PHE A 23 26.03 11.97 14.68
C PHE A 23 25.29 12.14 16.01
N TRP A 24 25.63 13.21 16.72
CA TRP A 24 24.95 13.63 17.94
C TRP A 24 23.88 14.65 17.61
N VAL A 25 22.70 14.48 18.23
CA VAL A 25 21.59 15.42 18.11
C VAL A 25 21.36 16.11 19.45
N ARG A 26 21.15 17.41 19.40
CA ARG A 26 20.70 18.23 20.52
C ARG A 26 19.41 18.94 20.13
N GLY A 27 18.29 18.43 20.61
CA GLY A 27 16.98 18.86 20.11
C GLY A 27 16.81 18.44 18.63
N GLN A 28 16.60 19.40 17.75
CA GLN A 28 16.49 19.19 16.30
C GLN A 28 17.77 19.63 15.54
N GLU A 29 18.89 19.77 16.22
CA GLU A 29 20.15 20.16 15.60
C GLU A 29 21.20 19.06 15.69
N ILE A 30 21.95 18.86 14.62
CA ILE A 30 23.14 18.02 14.60
C ILE A 30 24.24 18.80 15.29
N ALA A 31 24.66 18.32 16.45
CA ALA A 31 25.69 18.96 17.28
C ALA A 31 27.11 18.50 16.93
N GLY A 32 27.27 17.37 16.27
CA GLY A 32 28.55 16.85 15.83
C GLY A 32 28.44 15.47 15.20
N MET A 33 29.43 15.09 14.41
CA MET A 33 29.57 13.78 13.81
C MET A 33 30.66 12.98 14.56
N THR A 34 30.39 11.70 14.78
CA THR A 34 31.33 10.82 15.49
C THR A 34 32.05 9.84 14.59
N GLN A 35 31.39 9.34 13.56
CA GLN A 35 31.90 8.25 12.76
C GLN A 35 31.20 8.13 11.40
N VAL A 36 31.96 7.84 10.35
CA VAL A 36 31.44 7.23 9.12
C VAL A 36 31.30 5.74 9.38
N ILE A 37 30.09 5.19 9.23
CA ILE A 37 29.79 3.77 9.46
C ILE A 37 29.97 2.99 8.15
N GLU A 38 29.46 3.52 7.05
CA GLU A 38 29.45 2.87 5.75
C GLU A 38 29.75 3.88 4.63
N ASP A 39 30.75 3.58 3.81
CA ASP A 39 31.14 4.39 2.64
C ASP A 39 30.58 3.84 1.32
N LYS A 40 29.85 2.72 1.39
CA LYS A 40 29.17 2.04 0.28
C LYS A 40 27.68 1.88 0.58
N PRO A 41 26.95 2.96 0.80
CA PRO A 41 25.55 2.87 1.18
C PRO A 41 24.70 2.27 0.06
N VAL A 42 23.63 1.60 0.48
CA VAL A 42 22.60 1.10 -0.42
C VAL A 42 21.31 1.89 -0.16
N TYR A 43 20.88 2.66 -1.14
CA TYR A 43 19.56 3.26 -1.12
C TYR A 43 18.53 2.23 -1.56
N LYS A 44 17.69 1.79 -0.63
CA LYS A 44 16.72 0.72 -0.87
C LYS A 44 15.39 1.25 -1.37
N ASN A 45 14.76 0.47 -2.25
CA ASN A 45 13.40 0.68 -2.73
C ASN A 45 13.16 2.03 -3.42
N ILE A 46 14.18 2.57 -4.09
CA ILE A 46 14.18 3.90 -4.68
C ILE A 46 13.49 3.90 -6.05
N TRP A 47 12.66 4.93 -6.30
CA TRP A 47 12.07 5.18 -7.60
C TRP A 47 13.06 5.84 -8.56
N ILE A 48 13.30 5.20 -9.68
CA ILE A 48 14.10 5.76 -10.78
C ILE A 48 13.19 6.61 -11.66
N SER A 49 13.34 7.93 -11.56
CA SER A 49 12.52 8.88 -12.29
C SER A 49 12.94 9.00 -13.75
N ASP A 50 14.26 9.03 -14.00
CA ASP A 50 14.80 9.15 -15.35
C ASP A 50 16.19 8.52 -15.46
N VAL A 51 16.56 8.14 -16.70
CA VAL A 51 17.88 7.60 -17.02
C VAL A 51 18.37 8.21 -18.32
N GLU A 52 19.32 9.12 -18.24
CA GLU A 52 19.97 9.71 -19.42
C GLU A 52 21.46 9.32 -19.46
N LYS A 53 21.88 8.60 -20.51
CA LYS A 53 23.24 8.11 -20.68
C LYS A 53 23.73 7.35 -19.44
N ASP A 54 24.60 8.00 -18.63
CA ASP A 54 25.16 7.46 -17.41
C ASP A 54 24.62 8.13 -16.15
N GLN A 55 23.61 8.96 -16.29
CA GLN A 55 22.97 9.68 -15.19
C GLN A 55 21.63 9.04 -14.84
N PHE A 56 21.43 8.80 -13.55
CA PHE A 56 20.21 8.26 -12.97
C PHE A 56 19.60 9.32 -12.07
N THR A 57 18.43 9.80 -12.43
CA THR A 57 17.66 10.74 -11.64
C THR A 57 16.65 9.98 -10.80
N VAL A 58 16.69 10.17 -9.49
CA VAL A 58 15.94 9.39 -8.51
C VAL A 58 15.40 10.29 -7.40
N TYR A 59 14.37 9.82 -6.70
CA TYR A 59 13.88 10.48 -5.49
C TYR A 59 14.48 9.84 -4.24
N ILE A 60 15.25 10.62 -3.46
CA ILE A 60 15.71 10.26 -2.12
C ILE A 60 14.86 11.04 -1.12
N GLY A 61 13.93 10.34 -0.46
CA GLY A 61 12.83 11.01 0.22
C GLY A 61 12.06 11.88 -0.78
N LYS A 62 11.84 13.14 -0.45
CA LYS A 62 11.16 14.12 -1.33
C LYS A 62 12.10 14.89 -2.27
N TYR A 63 13.39 14.61 -2.23
CA TYR A 63 14.39 15.36 -3.01
C TYR A 63 14.81 14.59 -4.26
N LEU A 64 14.81 15.28 -5.40
CA LEU A 64 15.32 14.74 -6.65
C LEU A 64 16.86 14.82 -6.64
N ARG A 65 17.51 13.70 -6.94
CA ARG A 65 18.96 13.60 -7.02
C ARG A 65 19.39 12.87 -8.28
N THR A 66 20.52 13.27 -8.86
CA THR A 66 21.12 12.63 -10.02
C THR A 66 22.44 11.99 -9.63
N PHE A 67 22.59 10.69 -9.90
CA PHE A 67 23.81 9.93 -9.70
C PHE A 67 24.44 9.58 -11.04
N THR A 68 25.76 9.71 -11.13
CA THR A 68 26.50 9.25 -12.30
C THR A 68 26.90 7.79 -12.09
N ALA A 69 26.56 6.95 -13.06
CA ALA A 69 27.00 5.56 -13.08
C ALA A 69 28.46 5.45 -13.49
N GLU A 70 29.25 4.65 -12.78
CA GLU A 70 30.63 4.37 -13.14
C GLU A 70 30.77 2.96 -13.72
N GLY A 71 31.36 2.87 -14.90
CA GLY A 71 31.61 1.60 -15.56
C GLY A 71 30.34 0.92 -16.13
N ARG A 72 30.41 -0.40 -16.34
CA ARG A 72 29.29 -1.18 -16.82
C ARG A 72 28.37 -1.49 -15.64
N LEU A 73 27.21 -0.82 -15.58
CA LEU A 73 26.18 -1.18 -14.60
C LEU A 73 25.78 -2.65 -14.79
N VAL A 74 26.00 -3.45 -13.78
CA VAL A 74 25.47 -4.79 -13.70
C VAL A 74 24.05 -4.67 -13.16
N SER A 75 23.08 -4.56 -14.06
CA SER A 75 21.67 -4.75 -13.72
C SER A 75 21.44 -6.28 -13.58
N GLN A 76 20.90 -6.72 -12.44
CA GLN A 76 20.39 -8.11 -12.33
C GLN A 76 19.13 -8.33 -13.19
N ALA A 77 18.51 -7.25 -13.67
CA ALA A 77 17.53 -7.32 -14.72
C ALA A 77 18.28 -7.21 -16.06
N GLU A 78 18.04 -8.10 -16.99
CA GLU A 78 18.50 -8.04 -18.40
C GLU A 78 17.87 -6.85 -19.16
N LYS A 79 17.51 -5.76 -18.47
CA LYS A 79 16.89 -4.57 -19.02
C LYS A 79 17.97 -3.64 -19.59
N LYS A 80 17.70 -3.07 -20.74
CA LYS A 80 18.47 -1.92 -21.27
C LYS A 80 18.33 -0.75 -20.30
N LYS A 81 19.30 0.17 -20.25
CA LYS A 81 19.29 1.33 -19.34
C LYS A 81 17.99 2.13 -19.44
N ASP A 82 17.47 2.32 -20.64
CA ASP A 82 16.22 3.06 -20.89
C ASP A 82 14.97 2.37 -20.32
N GLU A 83 15.05 1.05 -20.07
CA GLU A 83 13.95 0.28 -19.47
C GLU A 83 13.96 0.33 -17.94
N LEU A 84 14.90 1.04 -17.34
CA LEU A 84 15.00 1.23 -15.88
C LEU A 84 14.16 2.39 -15.37
N LYS A 85 13.70 3.27 -16.24
CA LYS A 85 12.81 4.38 -15.91
C LYS A 85 11.48 3.84 -15.33
N SER A 86 10.96 4.53 -14.32
CA SER A 86 9.73 4.16 -13.62
C SER A 86 9.80 2.77 -12.93
N CYS A 87 10.99 2.38 -12.50
CA CYS A 87 11.20 1.16 -11.73
C CYS A 87 11.55 1.49 -10.27
N VAL A 88 11.23 0.56 -9.38
CA VAL A 88 11.73 0.55 -8.00
C VAL A 88 12.96 -0.33 -7.93
N ALA A 89 14.04 0.18 -7.35
CA ALA A 89 15.32 -0.52 -7.30
C ALA A 89 16.12 -0.19 -6.04
N ASP A 90 17.06 -1.07 -5.71
CA ASP A 90 18.12 -0.76 -4.76
C ASP A 90 19.33 -0.20 -5.51
N LEU A 91 19.83 0.93 -5.04
CA LEU A 91 20.97 1.64 -5.64
C LEU A 91 22.20 1.46 -4.76
N HIS A 92 23.18 0.75 -5.25
CA HIS A 92 24.44 0.52 -4.55
C HIS A 92 25.45 1.59 -4.92
N MET A 93 25.88 2.37 -3.93
CA MET A 93 26.81 3.46 -4.11
C MET A 93 28.23 3.08 -3.67
N GLU A 94 29.21 3.67 -4.27
CA GLU A 94 30.59 3.66 -3.80
C GLU A 94 31.27 4.97 -4.17
N LYS A 95 31.83 5.67 -3.20
CA LYS A 95 32.50 6.98 -3.37
C LYS A 95 31.65 8.00 -4.13
N GLY A 96 30.34 8.07 -3.79
CA GLY A 96 29.38 8.98 -4.39
C GLY A 96 28.94 8.64 -5.83
N LYS A 97 29.34 7.47 -6.36
CA LYS A 97 28.97 7.03 -7.70
C LYS A 97 28.09 5.76 -7.64
N LEU A 98 27.19 5.65 -8.60
CA LEU A 98 26.32 4.49 -8.73
C LEU A 98 27.08 3.32 -9.36
N LYS A 99 27.23 2.23 -8.61
CA LYS A 99 27.96 1.01 -9.03
C LYS A 99 27.06 -0.12 -9.51
N LYS A 100 25.88 -0.27 -8.90
CA LYS A 100 24.94 -1.33 -9.22
C LYS A 100 23.52 -0.88 -8.99
N VAL A 101 22.61 -1.32 -9.85
CA VAL A 101 21.15 -1.16 -9.72
C VAL A 101 20.51 -2.55 -9.65
N THR A 102 19.80 -2.82 -8.59
CA THR A 102 19.04 -4.08 -8.41
C THR A 102 17.56 -3.77 -8.52
N VAL A 103 16.96 -4.04 -9.69
CA VAL A 103 15.54 -3.77 -9.93
C VAL A 103 14.66 -4.80 -9.24
N LYS A 104 13.63 -4.34 -8.55
CA LYS A 104 12.58 -5.18 -7.96
C LYS A 104 11.49 -5.41 -8.99
N LYS A 105 11.22 -6.69 -9.32
CA LYS A 105 10.39 -7.07 -10.47
C LYS A 105 9.01 -7.58 -10.10
N GLU A 106 8.89 -8.15 -8.91
CA GLU A 106 7.64 -8.71 -8.44
C GLU A 106 6.59 -7.63 -8.25
N ARG A 107 5.40 -7.87 -8.78
CA ARG A 107 4.27 -6.95 -8.70
C ARG A 107 3.09 -7.67 -8.07
N VAL A 108 2.45 -7.00 -7.13
CA VAL A 108 1.26 -7.49 -6.44
C VAL A 108 0.15 -6.45 -6.63
N ARG A 109 -1.01 -6.91 -7.03
CA ARG A 109 -2.24 -6.10 -7.11
C ARG A 109 -3.33 -6.78 -6.33
N GLY A 110 -4.07 -6.03 -5.58
CA GLY A 110 -5.20 -6.50 -4.81
C GLY A 110 -5.86 -5.33 -4.08
N LYS A 111 -7.12 -5.51 -3.72
CA LYS A 111 -7.80 -4.55 -2.86
C LYS A 111 -7.09 -4.52 -1.51
N VAL A 112 -6.77 -3.33 -1.04
CA VAL A 112 -6.20 -3.15 0.31
C VAL A 112 -7.31 -3.28 1.33
N LEU A 113 -7.20 -4.23 2.23
CA LEU A 113 -8.18 -4.46 3.30
C LEU A 113 -7.77 -3.73 4.58
N ALA A 114 -6.48 -3.74 4.91
CA ALA A 114 -5.95 -3.02 6.07
C ALA A 114 -4.50 -2.59 5.86
N VAL A 115 -4.09 -1.53 6.55
CA VAL A 115 -2.70 -1.05 6.62
C VAL A 115 -2.32 -0.94 8.08
N THR A 116 -1.25 -1.61 8.46
CA THR A 116 -0.66 -1.54 9.81
C THR A 116 0.71 -0.85 9.77
N ASP A 117 1.42 -0.84 10.88
CA ASP A 117 2.77 -0.29 10.92
C ASP A 117 3.80 -1.13 10.18
N ASP A 118 3.60 -2.43 10.09
CA ASP A 118 4.57 -3.40 9.59
C ASP A 118 4.04 -4.30 8.45
N SER A 119 2.76 -4.19 8.09
CA SER A 119 2.13 -5.04 7.08
C SER A 119 0.96 -4.37 6.37
N ILE A 120 0.58 -4.95 5.23
CA ILE A 120 -0.65 -4.61 4.49
C ILE A 120 -1.41 -5.90 4.22
N GLU A 121 -2.69 -5.90 4.57
CA GLU A 121 -3.62 -6.96 4.22
C GLU A 121 -4.14 -6.72 2.80
N LEU A 122 -3.91 -7.67 1.91
CA LEU A 122 -4.33 -7.59 0.50
C LEU A 122 -5.28 -8.72 0.17
N GLU A 123 -6.36 -8.40 -0.49
CA GLU A 123 -7.34 -9.36 -1.01
C GLU A 123 -6.64 -10.39 -1.88
N GLY A 124 -6.81 -11.67 -1.57
CA GLY A 124 -6.19 -12.79 -2.28
C GLY A 124 -4.71 -13.07 -1.97
N TYR A 125 -4.07 -12.26 -1.15
CA TYR A 125 -2.66 -12.42 -0.74
C TYR A 125 -2.49 -12.54 0.77
N GLY A 126 -3.52 -12.17 1.56
CA GLY A 126 -3.44 -12.11 3.01
C GLY A 126 -2.54 -11.00 3.52
N CYS A 127 -2.01 -11.17 4.72
CA CYS A 127 -1.17 -10.19 5.40
C CYS A 127 0.27 -10.24 4.87
N VAL A 128 0.69 -9.23 4.10
CA VAL A 128 2.02 -9.15 3.51
C VAL A 128 2.88 -8.16 4.30
N PRO A 129 4.04 -8.58 4.85
CA PRO A 129 4.90 -7.71 5.64
C PRO A 129 5.55 -6.61 4.78
N LEU A 130 5.83 -5.46 5.41
CA LEU A 130 6.56 -4.35 4.79
C LEU A 130 8.07 -4.54 4.93
N ASP A 131 8.81 -4.07 3.92
CA ASP A 131 10.25 -3.84 4.03
C ASP A 131 10.51 -2.64 4.97
N ASP A 132 11.61 -2.65 5.72
CA ASP A 132 11.98 -1.57 6.64
C ASP A 132 12.14 -0.21 5.93
N ASN A 133 12.43 -0.24 4.61
CA ASN A 133 12.53 0.93 3.74
C ASN A 133 11.33 1.00 2.77
N PHE A 134 10.14 0.66 3.22
CA PHE A 134 8.94 0.75 2.41
C PHE A 134 8.61 2.20 2.04
N HIS A 135 8.32 2.45 0.76
CA HIS A 135 7.99 3.77 0.23
C HIS A 135 6.64 3.77 -0.47
N VAL A 136 5.98 4.93 -0.47
CA VAL A 136 4.75 5.16 -1.24
C VAL A 136 5.02 6.22 -2.30
N TYR A 137 4.77 5.88 -3.55
CA TYR A 137 4.99 6.73 -4.71
C TYR A 137 3.68 7.07 -5.38
N LYS A 138 3.40 8.36 -5.56
CA LYS A 138 2.30 8.83 -6.39
C LYS A 138 2.82 9.01 -7.82
N ALA A 139 2.38 8.16 -8.74
CA ALA A 139 2.88 8.11 -10.12
C ALA A 139 1.94 8.77 -11.14
N TYR A 140 0.88 9.43 -10.70
CA TYR A 140 -0.04 10.21 -11.55
C TYR A 140 0.04 11.70 -11.25
N GLY A 141 -0.23 12.55 -12.25
CA GLY A 141 -0.04 14.00 -12.12
C GLY A 141 1.40 14.33 -11.74
N ASP A 142 1.58 15.24 -10.78
CA ASP A 142 2.91 15.55 -10.22
C ASP A 142 3.37 14.38 -9.34
N PHE A 143 4.55 13.84 -9.67
CA PHE A 143 5.14 12.74 -8.89
C PHE A 143 5.47 13.20 -7.48
N GLN A 144 5.14 12.36 -6.48
CA GLN A 144 5.42 12.65 -5.08
C GLN A 144 5.81 11.37 -4.32
N VAL A 145 6.66 11.53 -3.31
CA VAL A 145 6.92 10.51 -2.31
C VAL A 145 6.02 10.80 -1.11
N LEU A 146 5.18 9.84 -0.77
CA LEU A 146 4.12 9.98 0.23
C LEU A 146 4.38 9.06 1.44
N GLY A 147 3.60 9.23 2.49
CA GLY A 147 3.58 8.33 3.65
C GLY A 147 2.56 7.19 3.50
N LYS A 148 2.64 6.17 4.35
CA LYS A 148 1.72 5.02 4.39
C LYS A 148 0.24 5.40 4.48
N GLY A 149 -0.09 6.50 5.16
CA GLY A 149 -1.45 7.01 5.26
C GLY A 149 -2.09 7.45 3.93
N SER A 150 -1.32 7.48 2.83
CA SER A 150 -1.83 7.76 1.49
C SER A 150 -2.29 6.50 0.75
N ILE A 151 -2.09 5.32 1.30
CA ILE A 151 -2.56 4.06 0.73
C ILE A 151 -4.08 4.00 0.87
N LEU A 152 -4.75 3.71 -0.23
CA LEU A 152 -6.21 3.72 -0.30
C LEU A 152 -6.77 2.36 0.15
N VAL A 153 -7.27 2.31 1.37
CA VAL A 153 -7.95 1.13 1.92
C VAL A 153 -9.32 0.97 1.26
N GLY A 154 -9.69 -0.26 0.93
CA GLY A 154 -10.94 -0.61 0.24
C GLY A 154 -10.86 -0.51 -1.29
N TYR A 155 -9.69 -0.19 -1.86
CA TYR A 155 -9.49 0.00 -3.30
C TYR A 155 -8.29 -0.79 -3.81
N ASP A 156 -8.29 -1.06 -5.12
CA ASP A 156 -7.23 -1.70 -5.90
C ASP A 156 -6.54 -0.72 -6.87
N LEU A 157 -6.53 0.58 -6.51
CA LEU A 157 -6.01 1.69 -7.31
C LEU A 157 -4.48 1.87 -7.20
N GLN A 158 -3.81 0.92 -6.59
CA GLN A 158 -2.37 0.91 -6.38
C GLN A 158 -1.74 -0.44 -6.75
N GLU A 159 -0.52 -0.38 -7.25
CA GLU A 159 0.33 -1.54 -7.46
C GLU A 159 1.39 -1.61 -6.35
N PHE A 160 1.68 -2.80 -5.86
CA PHE A 160 2.75 -3.02 -4.91
C PHE A 160 3.95 -3.68 -5.60
N VAL A 161 5.14 -3.21 -5.24
CA VAL A 161 6.41 -3.82 -5.62
C VAL A 161 6.87 -4.69 -4.48
N ALA A 162 7.12 -5.97 -4.74
CA ALA A 162 7.57 -6.92 -3.73
C ALA A 162 8.99 -7.45 -4.04
N ALA A 163 9.66 -7.89 -3.00
CA ALA A 163 10.90 -8.65 -3.06
C ALA A 163 11.08 -9.42 -1.75
N ASP A 164 11.61 -10.64 -1.83
CA ASP A 164 11.94 -11.49 -0.68
C ASP A 164 10.74 -11.69 0.28
N GLY A 165 9.51 -11.77 -0.27
CA GLY A 165 8.28 -11.96 0.50
C GLY A 165 7.81 -10.72 1.27
N LYS A 166 8.35 -9.53 0.98
CA LYS A 166 7.96 -8.27 1.60
C LYS A 166 7.56 -7.23 0.56
N LEU A 167 6.65 -6.33 0.91
CA LEU A 167 6.33 -5.16 0.08
C LEU A 167 7.43 -4.12 0.22
N SER A 168 8.01 -3.73 -0.89
CA SER A 168 9.10 -2.76 -1.00
C SER A 168 8.59 -1.35 -1.27
N ALA A 169 7.52 -1.23 -2.06
CA ALA A 169 6.89 0.05 -2.35
C ALA A 169 5.41 -0.14 -2.74
N ALA A 170 4.61 0.92 -2.52
CA ALA A 170 3.31 1.09 -3.14
C ALA A 170 3.40 2.19 -4.21
N ILE A 171 2.76 1.96 -5.35
CA ILE A 171 2.68 2.90 -6.47
C ILE A 171 1.22 3.25 -6.66
N LEU A 172 0.84 4.48 -6.32
CA LEU A 172 -0.49 5.02 -6.58
C LEU A 172 -0.54 5.44 -8.05
N GLU A 173 -1.33 4.76 -8.87
CA GLU A 173 -1.32 4.94 -10.33
C GLU A 173 -2.38 5.92 -10.82
N GLN A 174 -3.43 6.14 -10.01
CA GLN A 174 -4.54 7.01 -10.36
C GLN A 174 -5.15 7.65 -9.11
N PRO A 175 -5.81 8.80 -9.24
CA PRO A 175 -6.52 9.41 -8.14
C PRO A 175 -7.73 8.56 -7.73
N LEU A 176 -8.10 8.65 -6.46
CA LEU A 176 -9.40 8.16 -6.02
C LEU A 176 -10.48 9.04 -6.66
N ASP A 177 -11.39 8.41 -7.40
CA ASP A 177 -12.63 9.09 -7.78
C ASP A 177 -13.53 9.15 -6.53
N ALA A 178 -13.83 10.36 -6.09
CA ALA A 178 -14.52 10.60 -4.82
C ALA A 178 -16.04 10.36 -4.87
N GLU A 179 -16.58 9.81 -5.96
CA GLU A 179 -18.02 9.50 -6.07
C GLU A 179 -18.45 8.41 -5.07
N THR A 180 -17.52 7.54 -4.65
CA THR A 180 -17.82 6.48 -3.70
C THR A 180 -16.76 6.40 -2.60
N ILE A 181 -17.21 6.14 -1.37
CA ILE A 181 -16.34 5.86 -0.21
C ILE A 181 -16.54 4.39 0.16
N ARG A 182 -15.44 3.63 0.29
CA ARG A 182 -15.47 2.26 0.83
C ARG A 182 -15.12 2.29 2.31
N VAL A 183 -15.93 1.62 3.10
CA VAL A 183 -15.76 1.51 4.56
C VAL A 183 -15.65 0.03 4.91
N LEU A 184 -14.53 -0.35 5.51
CA LEU A 184 -14.34 -1.68 6.07
C LEU A 184 -15.02 -1.75 7.44
N ILE A 185 -15.91 -2.71 7.61
CA ILE A 185 -16.67 -2.86 8.85
C ILE A 185 -15.91 -3.80 9.77
N MET A 186 -15.46 -3.27 10.91
CA MET A 186 -14.72 -4.03 11.92
C MET A 186 -15.65 -4.71 12.92
N ASP A 187 -15.09 -5.67 13.67
CA ASP A 187 -15.77 -6.36 14.78
C ASP A 187 -16.28 -5.40 15.87
N ASN A 188 -17.01 -5.90 16.83
CA ASN A 188 -17.54 -5.12 17.96
C ASN A 188 -16.44 -4.46 18.80
N GLY A 189 -15.25 -5.02 18.81
CA GLY A 189 -14.11 -4.50 19.55
C GLY A 189 -13.26 -3.49 18.79
N PHE A 190 -13.54 -3.25 17.52
CA PHE A 190 -12.71 -2.44 16.58
C PHE A 190 -11.26 -2.93 16.52
N LYS A 191 -11.05 -4.25 16.59
CA LYS A 191 -9.71 -4.87 16.60
C LYS A 191 -9.44 -5.74 15.39
N GLN A 192 -10.49 -6.31 14.79
CA GLN A 192 -10.40 -7.24 13.67
C GLN A 192 -11.31 -6.80 12.55
N ILE A 193 -10.84 -7.05 11.32
CA ILE A 193 -11.59 -6.81 10.09
C ILE A 193 -12.33 -8.08 9.62
N PHE A 194 -11.98 -9.22 10.19
CA PHE A 194 -12.54 -10.51 9.82
C PHE A 194 -13.67 -10.92 10.76
N HIS A 195 -14.70 -11.53 10.16
CA HIS A 195 -15.86 -12.05 10.85
C HIS A 195 -16.03 -13.54 10.53
N ASP A 196 -16.36 -14.35 11.51
CA ASP A 196 -16.72 -15.77 11.30
C ASP A 196 -18.08 -15.88 10.63
N THR A 197 -19.00 -15.03 11.03
CA THR A 197 -20.39 -14.96 10.53
C THR A 197 -20.83 -13.51 10.43
N ILE A 198 -21.52 -13.18 9.33
CA ILE A 198 -22.17 -11.88 9.12
C ILE A 198 -23.66 -12.11 8.98
N GLU A 199 -24.45 -11.44 9.81
CA GLU A 199 -25.90 -11.43 9.72
C GLU A 199 -26.37 -10.03 9.34
N LEU A 200 -27.21 -9.97 8.30
CA LEU A 200 -27.73 -8.74 7.74
C LEU A 200 -29.26 -8.78 7.69
N THR A 201 -29.89 -7.63 7.85
CA THR A 201 -31.33 -7.46 7.61
C THR A 201 -31.55 -6.29 6.67
N ALA A 202 -32.33 -6.51 5.63
CA ALA A 202 -32.72 -5.46 4.69
C ALA A 202 -33.66 -4.45 5.35
N ASN A 203 -33.32 -3.16 5.34
CA ASN A 203 -34.19 -2.10 5.84
C ASN A 203 -35.11 -1.52 4.75
N CYS A 204 -34.88 -1.88 3.49
CA CYS A 204 -35.70 -1.55 2.31
C CYS A 204 -35.61 -2.67 1.28
N ASP A 205 -36.34 -2.54 0.18
CA ASP A 205 -36.25 -3.42 -0.99
C ASP A 205 -34.88 -3.19 -1.68
N GLY A 206 -34.41 -4.18 -2.45
CA GLY A 206 -33.17 -4.04 -3.19
C GLY A 206 -32.80 -5.27 -4.03
N GLU A 207 -31.56 -5.26 -4.51
CA GLU A 207 -30.99 -6.31 -5.34
C GLU A 207 -29.76 -6.90 -4.67
N MET A 208 -29.67 -8.22 -4.65
CA MET A 208 -28.49 -8.98 -4.24
C MET A 208 -27.81 -9.53 -5.48
N ILE A 209 -26.51 -9.23 -5.64
CA ILE A 209 -25.69 -9.61 -6.79
C ILE A 209 -24.57 -10.50 -6.29
N TYR A 210 -24.45 -11.69 -6.86
CA TYR A 210 -23.29 -12.55 -6.71
C TYR A 210 -22.39 -12.42 -7.93
N GLU A 211 -21.17 -11.93 -7.74
CA GLU A 211 -20.15 -11.79 -8.78
C GLU A 211 -19.09 -12.88 -8.59
N LYS A 212 -18.84 -13.66 -9.65
CA LYS A 212 -17.81 -14.69 -9.68
C LYS A 212 -16.44 -14.08 -10.06
N GLU A 213 -15.36 -14.77 -9.75
CA GLU A 213 -13.99 -14.35 -10.12
C GLU A 213 -13.79 -14.13 -11.63
N ASN A 214 -14.54 -14.83 -12.47
CA ASN A 214 -14.49 -14.70 -13.93
C ASN A 214 -15.31 -13.50 -14.48
N GLY A 215 -15.93 -12.72 -13.61
CA GLY A 215 -16.78 -11.57 -13.96
C GLY A 215 -18.25 -11.90 -14.28
N ASP A 216 -18.63 -13.18 -14.29
CA ASP A 216 -20.05 -13.55 -14.42
C ASP A 216 -20.80 -13.13 -13.14
N HIS A 217 -22.04 -12.66 -13.29
CA HIS A 217 -22.87 -12.28 -12.15
C HIS A 217 -24.27 -12.90 -12.23
N GLU A 218 -24.82 -13.17 -11.07
CA GLU A 218 -26.19 -13.61 -10.85
C GLU A 218 -26.86 -12.59 -9.93
N SER A 219 -28.11 -12.19 -10.24
CA SER A 219 -28.83 -11.26 -9.39
C SER A 219 -30.19 -11.79 -8.96
N SER A 220 -30.64 -11.34 -7.80
CA SER A 220 -31.97 -11.62 -7.25
C SER A 220 -32.45 -10.43 -6.43
N SER A 221 -33.77 -10.17 -6.44
CA SER A 221 -34.34 -9.11 -5.60
C SER A 221 -34.55 -9.60 -4.17
N PHE A 222 -34.46 -8.68 -3.22
CA PHE A 222 -34.86 -8.89 -1.83
C PHE A 222 -35.86 -7.83 -1.38
N LYS A 223 -36.57 -8.10 -0.29
CA LYS A 223 -37.57 -7.23 0.29
C LYS A 223 -37.17 -6.73 1.66
N LYS A 224 -37.74 -5.59 2.07
CA LYS A 224 -37.60 -5.08 3.43
C LYS A 224 -37.97 -6.17 4.44
N GLY A 225 -37.05 -6.39 5.40
CA GLY A 225 -37.17 -7.40 6.44
C GLY A 225 -36.56 -8.76 6.09
N ASP A 226 -36.12 -8.97 4.84
CA ASP A 226 -35.36 -10.17 4.50
C ASP A 226 -34.04 -10.21 5.28
N THR A 227 -33.66 -11.41 5.71
CA THR A 227 -32.43 -11.65 6.49
C THR A 227 -31.46 -12.51 5.69
N PHE A 228 -30.17 -12.21 5.83
CA PHE A 228 -29.10 -12.92 5.15
C PHE A 228 -28.05 -13.32 6.19
N THR A 229 -27.61 -14.56 6.12
CA THR A 229 -26.50 -15.06 6.95
C THR A 229 -25.41 -15.56 6.03
N PHE A 230 -24.19 -15.06 6.23
CA PHE A 230 -22.99 -15.47 5.53
C PHE A 230 -22.00 -16.08 6.51
N GLU A 231 -21.39 -17.18 6.13
CA GLU A 231 -20.39 -17.87 6.92
C GLU A 231 -19.03 -17.87 6.19
N ALA A 232 -17.93 -17.79 6.92
CA ALA A 232 -16.57 -17.82 6.37
C ALA A 232 -16.27 -19.11 5.57
N THR A 233 -17.04 -20.17 5.83
CA THR A 233 -16.94 -21.47 5.12
C THR A 233 -17.75 -21.56 3.84
N ASP A 234 -18.46 -20.49 3.44
CA ASP A 234 -19.26 -20.50 2.22
C ASP A 234 -18.37 -20.48 0.97
N LYS A 235 -18.34 -21.62 0.27
CA LYS A 235 -17.54 -21.79 -0.96
C LYS A 235 -17.90 -20.83 -2.10
N LYS A 236 -19.08 -20.22 -2.08
CA LYS A 236 -19.43 -19.19 -3.06
C LYS A 236 -18.66 -17.91 -2.76
N LEU A 237 -18.50 -17.56 -1.50
CA LEU A 237 -17.78 -16.36 -1.07
C LEU A 237 -16.28 -16.50 -1.20
N GLU A 238 -15.72 -17.72 -1.16
CA GLU A 238 -14.30 -17.98 -1.50
C GLU A 238 -14.00 -17.70 -2.98
N LYS A 239 -14.97 -17.93 -3.88
CA LYS A 239 -14.83 -17.83 -5.35
C LYS A 239 -15.55 -16.65 -5.97
N GLY A 240 -15.97 -15.71 -5.16
CA GLY A 240 -16.71 -14.54 -5.62
C GLY A 240 -17.09 -13.65 -4.46
N ARG A 241 -17.92 -12.66 -4.76
CA ARG A 241 -18.42 -11.74 -3.74
C ARG A 241 -19.94 -11.57 -3.83
N MET A 242 -20.55 -11.29 -2.71
CA MET A 242 -21.95 -10.93 -2.62
C MET A 242 -22.06 -9.44 -2.40
N THR A 243 -22.90 -8.77 -3.19
CA THR A 243 -23.21 -7.34 -3.04
C THR A 243 -24.68 -7.15 -2.83
N LEU A 244 -25.08 -6.51 -1.73
CA LEU A 244 -26.45 -6.07 -1.47
C LEU A 244 -26.56 -4.60 -1.84
N LYS A 245 -27.50 -4.26 -2.72
CA LYS A 245 -27.78 -2.88 -3.18
C LYS A 245 -29.20 -2.48 -2.76
N PRO A 246 -29.36 -1.72 -1.67
CA PRO A 246 -30.65 -1.18 -1.26
C PRO A 246 -31.12 -0.10 -2.26
N GLU A 247 -32.43 -0.06 -2.57
CA GLU A 247 -33.00 0.85 -3.59
C GLU A 247 -33.07 2.31 -3.09
N ASP A 248 -33.50 2.54 -1.87
CA ASP A 248 -33.85 3.88 -1.38
C ASP A 248 -32.83 4.51 -0.42
N GLY A 249 -31.63 3.92 -0.32
CA GLY A 249 -30.59 4.43 0.58
C GLY A 249 -30.90 4.29 2.09
N GLU A 250 -31.99 3.63 2.46
CA GLU A 250 -32.33 3.32 3.86
C GLU A 250 -31.38 2.28 4.47
N GLY A 251 -30.62 1.60 3.64
CA GLY A 251 -29.46 0.83 4.03
C GLY A 251 -29.74 -0.61 4.45
N ILE A 252 -28.66 -1.24 4.93
CA ILE A 252 -28.63 -2.61 5.44
C ILE A 252 -28.26 -2.55 6.93
N ILE A 253 -29.02 -3.26 7.76
CA ILE A 253 -28.74 -3.41 9.18
C ILE A 253 -27.75 -4.57 9.35
N VAL A 254 -26.62 -4.36 10.01
CA VAL A 254 -25.70 -5.43 10.37
C VAL A 254 -26.08 -5.96 11.74
N THR A 255 -26.89 -7.02 11.75
CA THR A 255 -27.50 -7.57 12.98
C THR A 255 -26.52 -8.38 13.82
N SER A 256 -25.42 -8.87 13.22
CA SER A 256 -24.29 -9.50 13.92
C SER A 256 -23.41 -8.53 14.69
N LEU A 257 -23.60 -7.21 14.53
CA LEU A 257 -22.81 -6.18 15.20
C LEU A 257 -23.68 -5.38 16.18
N GLU A 258 -23.04 -4.95 17.27
CA GLU A 258 -23.63 -4.05 18.24
C GLU A 258 -22.71 -2.85 18.46
N ARG A 259 -23.25 -1.66 18.34
CA ARG A 259 -22.57 -0.38 18.57
C ARG A 259 -23.24 0.33 19.75
N GLY A 260 -22.60 1.37 20.26
CA GLY A 260 -23.10 2.08 21.44
C GLY A 260 -24.54 2.62 21.33
N GLN A 261 -25.12 2.64 20.13
CA GLN A 261 -26.51 3.08 19.86
C GLN A 261 -27.38 1.93 19.29
N GLY A 262 -26.96 0.66 19.45
CA GLY A 262 -27.64 -0.51 18.93
C GLY A 262 -27.03 -1.06 17.64
N GLN A 263 -27.80 -1.82 16.88
CA GLN A 263 -27.36 -2.43 15.63
C GLN A 263 -27.13 -1.35 14.56
N PRO A 264 -25.95 -1.32 13.91
CA PRO A 264 -25.65 -0.28 12.94
C PRO A 264 -26.39 -0.48 11.62
N VAL A 265 -26.84 0.63 11.05
CA VAL A 265 -27.44 0.67 9.70
C VAL A 265 -26.48 1.41 8.79
N TYR A 266 -26.10 0.78 7.70
CA TYR A 266 -25.20 1.36 6.71
C TYR A 266 -25.94 1.65 5.40
N SER A 267 -25.91 2.91 4.97
CA SER A 267 -26.42 3.32 3.67
C SER A 267 -25.45 2.93 2.55
N GLY A 268 -25.98 2.74 1.34
CA GLY A 268 -25.21 2.34 0.18
C GLY A 268 -25.11 0.84 0.01
N SER A 269 -24.28 0.39 -0.91
CA SER A 269 -24.09 -1.04 -1.18
C SER A 269 -23.19 -1.69 -0.14
N MET A 270 -23.50 -2.93 0.22
CA MET A 270 -22.69 -3.72 1.13
C MET A 270 -22.10 -4.93 0.38
N GLU A 271 -20.78 -5.09 0.44
CA GLU A 271 -20.08 -6.25 -0.12
C GLU A 271 -19.71 -7.22 1.00
N VAL A 272 -19.79 -8.52 0.70
CA VAL A 272 -19.33 -9.61 1.56
C VAL A 272 -18.50 -10.57 0.72
N LYS A 273 -17.28 -10.90 1.20
CA LYS A 273 -16.37 -11.88 0.59
C LYS A 273 -15.68 -12.70 1.67
N ALA A 274 -15.34 -13.97 1.38
CA ALA A 274 -14.49 -14.77 2.25
C ALA A 274 -13.02 -14.62 1.84
N GLU A 275 -12.17 -14.36 2.81
CA GLU A 275 -10.73 -14.31 2.70
C GLU A 275 -10.09 -15.32 3.68
N GLU A 276 -8.78 -15.50 3.65
CA GLU A 276 -8.07 -16.49 4.48
C GLU A 276 -8.35 -16.32 5.99
N GLY A 277 -8.59 -15.08 6.44
CA GLY A 277 -8.88 -14.76 7.84
C GLY A 277 -10.36 -14.80 8.24
N GLY A 278 -11.30 -14.96 7.31
CA GLY A 278 -12.74 -14.90 7.54
C GLY A 278 -13.50 -14.05 6.51
N LEU A 279 -14.71 -13.63 6.87
CA LEU A 279 -15.51 -12.71 6.04
C LEU A 279 -15.05 -11.26 6.21
N VAL A 280 -15.03 -10.53 5.12
CA VAL A 280 -14.84 -9.06 5.06
C VAL A 280 -15.98 -8.42 4.30
#